data_c79c9828074f94d1bef9ffff421863d0
#
_entry.id   c79c9828074f94d1bef9ffff421863d0
#
_cell.length_a   1.000
_cell.length_b   1.000
_cell.length_c   1.000
_cell.angle_alpha   90.00
_cell.angle_beta   90.00
_cell.angle_gamma   90.00
#
_symmetry.space_group_name_H-M   'P 1'
#
loop_
_entity.id
_entity.type
_entity.pdbx_description
1 polymer ?
#
loop_
_entity_poly.entity_id
_entity_poly.type
_entity_poly.pdbx_seq_one_letter_code
_entity_poly.pdbx_strand_id
1 'polypeptide(L)'
;MKKSLKIMGFSLLSATAILAVGCKKKSTTDLSSTYTTAESSTEKEIKTTAAPTAPAQNPSAVVDPAFKTQSSTYQSDNKNVSIAYPKLAEMQDTAMQEKINALIEKNATSIVSALGVDPTKDKLDIQSSINNSDNSRLSIVYKGTLTKADGSTQAIFYTNTIDLKNGQDLGLKDFADAETMAKYLLSDDIQLSNASADVTNKFLEKRKSKSVEDYTNMLKNADFPVKSSDGKTFPSSFSYQNGGDIYFTVPVDHDMGDYVTVIYSPKTK
;
A
#
# COMPACT_ATOMS: atom_id res chain seq x y z
N MET A 1 48.41 -15.04 -38.55
CA MET A 1 49.24 -15.40 -37.36
C MET A 1 48.28 -15.76 -36.21
N LYS A 2 48.24 -17.04 -35.85
CA LYS A 2 47.41 -17.58 -34.76
C LYS A 2 48.12 -17.34 -33.43
N LYS A 3 47.43 -16.79 -32.43
CA LYS A 3 47.86 -16.87 -31.01
C LYS A 3 46.73 -17.44 -30.18
N SER A 4 46.96 -18.67 -29.79
CA SER A 4 46.22 -19.44 -28.78
C SER A 4 46.55 -18.89 -27.39
N LEU A 5 45.53 -18.70 -26.50
CA LEU A 5 45.79 -18.45 -25.11
C LEU A 5 44.99 -19.44 -24.25
N LYS A 6 45.74 -20.04 -23.35
CA LYS A 6 45.39 -21.20 -22.52
C LYS A 6 44.43 -20.85 -21.38
N ILE A 7 43.50 -21.76 -21.15
CA ILE A 7 42.65 -21.89 -19.98
C ILE A 7 43.51 -22.37 -18.79
N MET A 8 43.45 -21.67 -17.68
CA MET A 8 43.91 -22.19 -16.38
C MET A 8 42.73 -22.21 -15.43
N GLY A 9 42.28 -23.41 -15.10
CA GLY A 9 41.29 -23.67 -14.08
C GLY A 9 41.90 -23.54 -12.69
N PHE A 10 41.12 -22.94 -11.79
CA PHE A 10 41.36 -23.01 -10.34
C PHE A 10 40.11 -23.58 -9.66
N SER A 11 40.27 -24.82 -9.23
CA SER A 11 39.33 -25.53 -8.39
C SER A 11 39.67 -25.19 -6.94
N LEU A 12 38.75 -24.63 -6.18
CA LEU A 12 38.86 -24.51 -4.72
C LEU A 12 37.66 -25.18 -4.07
N LEU A 13 37.90 -26.35 -3.53
CA LEU A 13 37.03 -27.00 -2.53
C LEU A 13 37.12 -26.19 -1.24
N SER A 14 35.98 -25.87 -0.65
CA SER A 14 35.90 -25.43 0.74
C SER A 14 34.80 -26.20 1.47
N ALA A 15 35.24 -26.82 2.54
CA ALA A 15 34.46 -27.74 3.37
C ALA A 15 33.40 -27.01 4.21
N THR A 16 32.23 -27.62 4.29
CA THR A 16 31.14 -27.29 5.19
C THR A 16 31.43 -27.76 6.61
N ALA A 17 31.44 -26.84 7.57
CA ALA A 17 31.36 -27.17 9.00
C ALA A 17 29.92 -26.91 9.50
N ILE A 18 29.24 -27.97 9.88
CA ILE A 18 27.92 -27.95 10.51
C ILE A 18 28.15 -27.80 12.03
N LEU A 19 27.74 -26.68 12.60
CA LEU A 19 27.63 -26.51 14.03
C LEU A 19 26.16 -26.58 14.46
N ALA A 20 25.79 -27.71 15.04
CA ALA A 20 24.54 -27.88 15.74
C ALA A 20 24.62 -27.19 17.12
N VAL A 21 23.78 -26.19 17.36
CA VAL A 21 23.57 -25.60 18.69
C VAL A 21 22.17 -25.95 19.17
N GLY A 22 22.16 -26.68 20.29
CA GLY A 22 20.99 -27.29 20.89
C GLY A 22 19.99 -26.27 21.47
N CYS A 23 18.72 -26.55 21.30
CA CYS A 23 17.60 -25.93 21.97
C CYS A 23 17.57 -26.31 23.47
N LYS A 24 17.74 -25.31 24.35
CA LYS A 24 17.35 -25.46 25.78
C LYS A 24 15.87 -25.06 25.93
N LYS A 25 15.03 -26.02 26.25
CA LYS A 25 13.67 -25.82 26.76
C LYS A 25 13.76 -25.10 28.11
N LYS A 26 13.11 -23.94 28.25
CA LYS A 26 12.79 -23.34 29.54
C LYS A 26 11.43 -23.84 29.99
N SER A 27 11.42 -24.51 31.16
CA SER A 27 10.21 -24.96 31.84
C SER A 27 9.44 -23.76 32.39
N THR A 28 8.14 -23.74 32.17
CA THR A 28 7.19 -22.83 32.82
C THR A 28 6.92 -23.36 34.23
N THR A 29 7.23 -22.54 35.22
CA THR A 29 6.88 -22.79 36.62
C THR A 29 5.49 -22.26 36.90
N ASP A 30 4.55 -23.13 37.21
CA ASP A 30 3.25 -22.81 37.75
C ASP A 30 3.41 -22.16 39.13
N LEU A 31 2.85 -20.98 39.30
CA LEU A 31 2.67 -20.31 40.58
C LEU A 31 1.16 -20.22 40.87
N SER A 32 0.64 -21.33 41.38
CA SER A 32 -0.63 -21.35 42.11
C SER A 32 -0.34 -20.91 43.56
N SER A 33 -0.70 -19.68 43.91
CA SER A 33 -0.73 -19.27 45.32
C SER A 33 -2.16 -19.13 45.80
N THR A 34 -2.48 -20.03 46.69
CA THR A 34 -3.58 -20.09 47.63
C THR A 34 -3.70 -18.78 48.43
N TYR A 35 -4.87 -18.20 48.47
CA TYR A 35 -5.24 -17.22 49.48
C TYR A 35 -6.36 -17.79 50.36
N THR A 36 -6.00 -17.89 51.63
CA THR A 36 -6.83 -18.32 52.74
C THR A 36 -7.84 -17.22 53.09
N THR A 37 -9.06 -17.63 53.31
CA THR A 37 -10.20 -16.89 53.83
C THR A 37 -9.92 -16.33 55.24
N ALA A 38 -10.31 -15.10 55.48
CA ALA A 38 -10.64 -14.58 56.81
C ALA A 38 -11.90 -13.72 56.74
N GLU A 39 -12.90 -14.19 57.45
CA GLU A 39 -14.20 -13.49 57.71
C GLU A 39 -14.00 -12.27 58.63
N SER A 40 -14.75 -11.23 58.46
CA SER A 40 -15.66 -10.67 59.45
C SER A 40 -16.27 -9.33 59.04
N SER A 41 -17.56 -9.35 58.86
CA SER A 41 -18.62 -8.39 59.26
C SER A 41 -18.33 -6.85 59.21
N THR A 42 -19.08 -6.06 58.49
CA THR A 42 -20.23 -5.28 59.01
C THR A 42 -20.91 -4.49 57.84
N GLU A 43 -22.18 -4.62 57.82
CA GLU A 43 -23.18 -4.04 56.94
C GLU A 43 -23.22 -2.51 57.08
N LYS A 44 -23.16 -1.78 55.95
CA LYS A 44 -23.71 -0.44 55.85
C LYS A 44 -24.18 -0.18 54.41
N GLU A 45 -25.48 -0.19 54.28
CA GLU A 45 -26.21 0.11 53.06
C GLU A 45 -25.92 1.53 52.57
N ILE A 46 -25.34 1.69 51.43
CA ILE A 46 -25.27 2.97 50.70
C ILE A 46 -25.92 2.74 49.34
N LYS A 47 -27.12 3.34 49.19
CA LYS A 47 -27.79 3.46 47.88
C LYS A 47 -26.89 4.19 46.92
N THR A 48 -26.29 3.46 45.98
CA THR A 48 -25.57 4.05 44.85
C THR A 48 -26.51 4.03 43.63
N THR A 49 -26.90 5.21 43.23
CA THR A 49 -27.61 5.49 41.98
C THR A 49 -26.77 4.96 40.81
N ALA A 50 -27.37 4.07 40.05
CA ALA A 50 -26.72 3.51 38.86
C ALA A 50 -26.44 4.62 37.82
N ALA A 51 -25.18 4.81 37.49
CA ALA A 51 -24.78 5.58 36.32
C ALA A 51 -25.25 4.89 35.03
N PRO A 52 -25.67 5.63 34.00
CA PRO A 52 -26.09 5.02 32.74
C PRO A 52 -24.92 4.29 32.10
N THR A 53 -25.08 2.99 31.92
CA THR A 53 -24.16 2.13 31.16
C THR A 53 -24.14 2.61 29.71
N ALA A 54 -22.99 3.09 29.25
CA ALA A 54 -22.78 3.35 27.83
C ALA A 54 -23.05 2.06 27.04
N PRO A 55 -23.73 2.12 25.89
CA PRO A 55 -23.95 0.93 25.08
C PRO A 55 -22.61 0.35 24.65
N ALA A 56 -22.42 -0.92 24.95
CA ALA A 56 -21.29 -1.71 24.46
C ALA A 56 -21.28 -1.59 22.93
N GLN A 57 -20.23 -1.03 22.37
CA GLN A 57 -20.00 -1.08 20.94
C GLN A 57 -19.76 -2.56 20.58
N ASN A 58 -20.74 -3.15 19.93
CA ASN A 58 -20.55 -4.46 19.28
C ASN A 58 -19.35 -4.37 18.35
N PRO A 59 -18.44 -5.35 18.31
CA PRO A 59 -17.44 -5.43 17.26
C PRO A 59 -18.19 -5.44 15.94
N SER A 60 -17.87 -4.49 15.07
CA SER A 60 -18.47 -4.37 13.74
C SER A 60 -18.38 -5.74 13.05
N ALA A 61 -19.53 -6.36 12.83
CA ALA A 61 -19.61 -7.53 11.99
C ALA A 61 -18.96 -7.15 10.67
N VAL A 62 -18.00 -7.97 10.20
CA VAL A 62 -17.45 -7.85 8.86
C VAL A 62 -18.62 -8.15 7.92
N VAL A 63 -19.20 -7.11 7.37
CA VAL A 63 -20.28 -7.24 6.39
C VAL A 63 -19.59 -7.57 5.08
N ASP A 64 -19.84 -8.77 4.55
CA ASP A 64 -19.38 -9.13 3.22
C ASP A 64 -19.84 -8.06 2.21
N PRO A 65 -18.95 -7.62 1.32
CA PRO A 65 -19.32 -6.60 0.35
C PRO A 65 -20.49 -7.09 -0.52
N ALA A 66 -21.46 -6.19 -0.81
CA ALA A 66 -22.66 -6.48 -1.59
C ALA A 66 -22.35 -6.71 -3.09
N PHE A 67 -21.14 -7.13 -3.44
CA PHE A 67 -20.67 -7.41 -4.79
C PHE A 67 -19.55 -8.44 -4.77
N LYS A 68 -19.30 -9.05 -5.92
CA LYS A 68 -18.13 -9.89 -6.17
C LYS A 68 -17.11 -9.16 -7.04
N THR A 69 -15.88 -9.63 -7.01
CA THR A 69 -14.84 -9.15 -7.91
C THR A 69 -14.34 -10.25 -8.83
N GLN A 70 -14.07 -9.89 -10.07
CA GLN A 70 -13.51 -10.77 -11.09
C GLN A 70 -12.24 -10.12 -11.63
N SER A 71 -11.24 -10.93 -11.99
CA SER A 71 -10.04 -10.41 -12.66
C SER A 71 -10.33 -10.12 -14.12
N SER A 72 -9.84 -8.99 -14.60
CA SER A 72 -9.82 -8.59 -16.01
C SER A 72 -8.40 -8.16 -16.38
N THR A 73 -8.10 -8.18 -17.69
CA THR A 73 -6.76 -7.79 -18.16
C THR A 73 -6.91 -6.96 -19.42
N TYR A 74 -6.33 -5.77 -19.44
CA TYR A 74 -6.02 -5.06 -20.66
C TYR A 74 -4.74 -5.63 -21.27
N GLN A 75 -4.75 -5.89 -22.56
CA GLN A 75 -3.58 -6.41 -23.28
C GLN A 75 -3.46 -5.72 -24.64
N SER A 76 -2.25 -5.27 -24.99
CA SER A 76 -1.98 -4.79 -26.35
C SER A 76 -1.97 -5.95 -27.35
N ASP A 77 -2.16 -5.66 -28.64
CA ASP A 77 -2.25 -6.67 -29.72
C ASP A 77 -1.00 -7.57 -29.77
N ASN A 78 0.17 -7.01 -29.53
CA ASN A 78 1.45 -7.73 -29.49
C ASN A 78 1.80 -8.32 -28.13
N LYS A 79 0.91 -8.18 -27.12
CA LYS A 79 1.05 -8.66 -25.74
C LYS A 79 2.23 -8.09 -24.96
N ASN A 80 2.83 -7.01 -25.40
CA ASN A 80 3.92 -6.33 -24.67
C ASN A 80 3.40 -5.51 -23.49
N VAL A 81 2.15 -5.07 -23.54
CA VAL A 81 1.48 -4.37 -22.45
C VAL A 81 0.41 -5.26 -21.87
N SER A 82 0.49 -5.54 -20.59
CA SER A 82 -0.46 -6.33 -19.82
C SER A 82 -0.77 -5.63 -18.51
N ILE A 83 -2.05 -5.31 -18.26
CA ILE A 83 -2.50 -4.64 -17.05
C ILE A 83 -3.69 -5.40 -16.49
N ALA A 84 -3.47 -6.10 -15.37
CA ALA A 84 -4.53 -6.76 -14.64
C ALA A 84 -5.28 -5.76 -13.75
N TYR A 85 -6.61 -5.83 -13.73
CA TYR A 85 -7.48 -5.01 -12.90
C TYR A 85 -8.75 -5.76 -12.50
N PRO A 86 -9.36 -5.44 -11.33
CA PRO A 86 -10.62 -6.07 -10.95
C PRO A 86 -11.79 -5.45 -11.70
N LYS A 87 -12.83 -6.27 -11.93
CA LYS A 87 -14.19 -5.82 -12.30
C LYS A 87 -15.16 -6.22 -11.20
N LEU A 88 -16.11 -5.35 -10.91
CA LEU A 88 -17.22 -5.66 -10.01
C LEU A 88 -18.28 -6.48 -10.74
N ALA A 89 -18.87 -7.42 -10.04
CA ALA A 89 -19.97 -8.25 -10.48
C ALA A 89 -21.01 -8.38 -9.37
N GLU A 90 -22.24 -8.70 -9.75
CA GLU A 90 -23.36 -8.99 -8.85
C GLU A 90 -23.76 -7.79 -7.94
N MET A 91 -23.48 -6.55 -8.32
CA MET A 91 -24.07 -5.40 -7.67
C MET A 91 -25.59 -5.33 -7.97
N GLN A 92 -26.37 -4.92 -6.99
CA GLN A 92 -27.83 -4.70 -7.18
C GLN A 92 -28.10 -3.61 -8.21
N ASP A 93 -27.32 -2.53 -8.20
CA ASP A 93 -27.38 -1.46 -9.19
C ASP A 93 -26.40 -1.75 -10.34
N THR A 94 -26.94 -2.30 -11.43
CA THR A 94 -26.14 -2.65 -12.62
C THR A 94 -25.58 -1.42 -13.34
N ALA A 95 -26.29 -0.30 -13.35
CA ALA A 95 -25.80 0.93 -13.96
C ALA A 95 -24.62 1.51 -13.18
N MET A 96 -24.67 1.46 -11.85
CA MET A 96 -23.55 1.84 -10.99
C MET A 96 -22.38 0.88 -11.16
N GLN A 97 -22.62 -0.43 -11.26
CA GLN A 97 -21.57 -1.43 -11.54
C GLN A 97 -20.85 -1.13 -12.86
N GLU A 98 -21.56 -0.85 -13.93
CA GLU A 98 -20.97 -0.51 -15.22
C GLU A 98 -20.15 0.78 -15.16
N LYS A 99 -20.69 1.82 -14.50
CA LYS A 99 -19.98 3.09 -14.27
C LYS A 99 -18.66 2.88 -13.52
N ILE A 100 -18.68 2.10 -12.43
CA ILE A 100 -17.49 1.82 -11.63
C ILE A 100 -16.49 0.99 -12.44
N ASN A 101 -16.94 -0.03 -13.15
CA ASN A 101 -16.07 -0.86 -13.99
C ASN A 101 -15.39 -0.05 -15.10
N ALA A 102 -16.12 0.86 -15.74
CA ALA A 102 -15.54 1.77 -16.73
C ALA A 102 -14.50 2.72 -16.11
N LEU A 103 -14.75 3.21 -14.87
CA LEU A 103 -13.81 4.04 -14.13
C LEU A 103 -12.53 3.27 -13.75
N ILE A 104 -12.66 2.03 -13.25
CA ILE A 104 -11.53 1.16 -12.93
C ILE A 104 -10.67 0.93 -14.17
N GLU A 105 -11.26 0.52 -15.28
CA GLU A 105 -10.55 0.24 -16.54
C GLU A 105 -9.84 1.48 -17.08
N LYS A 106 -10.54 2.63 -17.11
CA LYS A 106 -9.96 3.92 -17.51
C LYS A 106 -8.73 4.28 -16.67
N ASN A 107 -8.84 4.19 -15.34
CA ASN A 107 -7.75 4.54 -14.44
C ASN A 107 -6.60 3.52 -14.53
N ALA A 108 -6.90 2.23 -14.58
CA ALA A 108 -5.90 1.18 -14.73
C ALA A 108 -5.05 1.34 -16.00
N THR A 109 -5.69 1.66 -17.13
CA THR A 109 -5.01 1.76 -18.43
C THR A 109 -4.39 3.12 -18.71
N SER A 110 -4.73 4.16 -17.93
CA SER A 110 -4.24 5.53 -18.14
C SER A 110 -2.72 5.65 -18.08
N ILE A 111 -2.05 4.75 -17.38
CA ILE A 111 -0.57 4.72 -17.25
C ILE A 111 0.12 4.55 -18.62
N VAL A 112 -0.48 3.85 -19.56
CA VAL A 112 0.08 3.63 -20.91
C VAL A 112 0.35 4.95 -21.60
N SER A 113 -0.65 5.83 -21.64
CA SER A 113 -0.51 7.16 -22.23
C SER A 113 0.32 8.11 -21.37
N ALA A 114 0.18 8.03 -20.06
CA ALA A 114 0.86 8.91 -19.11
C ALA A 114 2.39 8.75 -19.14
N LEU A 115 2.89 7.52 -19.27
CA LEU A 115 4.31 7.22 -19.38
C LEU A 115 4.82 7.14 -20.83
N GLY A 116 3.98 7.43 -21.81
CA GLY A 116 4.35 7.33 -23.21
C GLY A 116 4.86 5.94 -23.58
N VAL A 117 4.15 4.91 -23.10
CA VAL A 117 4.51 3.51 -23.43
C VAL A 117 4.23 3.24 -24.89
N ASP A 118 5.25 2.84 -25.63
CA ASP A 118 5.11 2.35 -27.02
C ASP A 118 4.86 0.82 -26.97
N PRO A 119 3.63 0.34 -27.20
CA PRO A 119 3.34 -1.08 -27.11
C PRO A 119 4.13 -1.95 -28.09
N THR A 120 4.72 -1.35 -29.14
CA THR A 120 5.50 -2.10 -30.13
C THR A 120 6.94 -2.34 -29.69
N LYS A 121 7.43 -1.59 -28.72
CA LYS A 121 8.84 -1.61 -28.29
C LYS A 121 9.04 -1.82 -26.81
N ASP A 122 8.18 -1.21 -25.98
CA ASP A 122 8.26 -1.25 -24.53
C ASP A 122 7.49 -2.47 -23.99
N LYS A 123 7.87 -2.94 -22.80
CA LYS A 123 7.12 -3.95 -22.05
C LYS A 123 6.59 -3.36 -20.77
N LEU A 124 5.30 -3.54 -20.53
CA LEU A 124 4.63 -3.11 -19.30
C LEU A 124 3.84 -4.28 -18.73
N ASP A 125 4.16 -4.71 -17.53
CA ASP A 125 3.41 -5.73 -16.79
C ASP A 125 2.94 -5.14 -15.46
N ILE A 126 1.62 -5.07 -15.28
CA ILE A 126 0.98 -4.54 -14.07
C ILE A 126 0.04 -5.59 -13.51
N GLN A 127 0.23 -5.87 -12.23
CA GLN A 127 -0.66 -6.70 -11.42
C GLN A 127 -1.46 -5.81 -10.47
N SER A 128 -2.68 -6.21 -10.14
CA SER A 128 -3.51 -5.51 -9.18
C SER A 128 -3.89 -6.37 -7.99
N SER A 129 -4.10 -5.72 -6.86
CA SER A 129 -4.66 -6.32 -5.65
C SER A 129 -5.68 -5.39 -5.01
N ILE A 130 -6.71 -5.97 -4.41
CA ILE A 130 -7.69 -5.23 -3.61
C ILE A 130 -7.12 -5.14 -2.20
N ASN A 131 -6.94 -3.90 -1.73
CA ASN A 131 -6.34 -3.60 -0.43
C ASN A 131 -7.37 -3.31 0.65
N ASN A 132 -8.50 -2.75 0.24
CA ASN A 132 -9.67 -2.53 1.10
C ASN A 132 -10.93 -2.64 0.25
N SER A 133 -11.93 -3.31 0.78
CA SER A 133 -13.23 -3.45 0.14
C SER A 133 -14.31 -3.53 1.22
N ASP A 134 -15.24 -2.61 1.18
CA ASP A 134 -16.45 -2.59 2.00
C ASP A 134 -17.65 -2.10 1.15
N ASN A 135 -18.84 -1.99 1.74
CA ASN A 135 -20.04 -1.56 1.00
C ASN A 135 -20.02 -0.10 0.55
N SER A 136 -19.01 0.67 0.93
CA SER A 136 -18.89 2.10 0.58
C SER A 136 -17.69 2.40 -0.28
N ARG A 137 -16.65 1.55 -0.24
CA ARG A 137 -15.35 1.86 -0.82
C ARG A 137 -14.65 0.62 -1.37
N LEU A 138 -13.99 0.79 -2.50
CA LEU A 138 -13.05 -0.18 -3.07
C LEU A 138 -11.70 0.49 -3.27
N SER A 139 -10.64 -0.08 -2.72
CA SER A 139 -9.26 0.39 -2.90
C SER A 139 -8.42 -0.66 -3.62
N ILE A 140 -7.87 -0.29 -4.77
CA ILE A 140 -7.09 -1.16 -5.66
C ILE A 140 -5.66 -0.62 -5.68
N VAL A 141 -4.70 -1.52 -5.52
CA VAL A 141 -3.27 -1.22 -5.66
C VAL A 141 -2.74 -1.92 -6.91
N TYR A 142 -2.05 -1.16 -7.74
CA TYR A 142 -1.40 -1.62 -8.97
C TYR A 142 0.12 -1.58 -8.79
N LYS A 143 0.80 -2.67 -9.13
CA LYS A 143 2.26 -2.77 -9.07
C LYS A 143 2.78 -3.47 -10.30
N GLY A 144 3.94 -3.05 -10.77
CA GLY A 144 4.56 -3.69 -11.92
C GLY A 144 5.86 -3.06 -12.35
N THR A 145 6.24 -3.34 -13.58
CA THR A 145 7.50 -2.87 -14.16
C THR A 145 7.27 -2.42 -15.60
N LEU A 146 7.80 -1.26 -15.92
CA LEU A 146 7.98 -0.80 -17.29
C LEU A 146 9.42 -1.07 -17.71
N THR A 147 9.61 -1.77 -18.83
CA THR A 147 10.92 -1.94 -19.49
C THR A 147 10.85 -1.21 -20.82
N LYS A 148 11.70 -0.22 -21.01
CA LYS A 148 11.81 0.55 -22.25
C LYS A 148 12.61 -0.21 -23.31
N ALA A 149 12.49 0.22 -24.58
CA ALA A 149 13.19 -0.36 -25.71
C ALA A 149 14.72 -0.34 -25.56
N ASP A 150 15.28 0.59 -24.79
CA ASP A 150 16.71 0.69 -24.47
C ASP A 150 17.17 -0.24 -23.34
N GLY A 151 16.24 -1.01 -22.76
CA GLY A 151 16.50 -1.93 -21.65
C GLY A 151 16.41 -1.27 -20.28
N SER A 152 16.19 0.03 -20.17
CA SER A 152 15.96 0.68 -18.88
C SER A 152 14.65 0.18 -18.26
N THR A 153 14.62 0.10 -16.92
CA THR A 153 13.46 -0.38 -16.17
C THR A 153 12.98 0.68 -15.19
N GLN A 154 11.69 0.68 -14.90
CA GLN A 154 11.08 1.54 -13.90
C GLN A 154 10.06 0.72 -13.10
N ALA A 155 10.14 0.78 -11.77
CA ALA A 155 9.11 0.23 -10.91
C ALA A 155 7.86 1.11 -10.95
N ILE A 156 6.70 0.46 -11.11
CA ILE A 156 5.42 1.13 -11.24
C ILE A 156 4.58 0.85 -9.99
N PHE A 157 4.02 1.92 -9.44
CA PHE A 157 3.04 1.86 -8.36
C PHE A 157 2.01 2.96 -8.57
N TYR A 158 0.74 2.58 -8.53
CA TYR A 158 -0.38 3.52 -8.44
C TYR A 158 -1.58 2.85 -7.77
N THR A 159 -2.54 3.65 -7.36
CA THR A 159 -3.75 3.18 -6.68
C THR A 159 -4.99 3.80 -7.27
N ASN A 160 -6.12 3.13 -7.08
CA ASN A 160 -7.42 3.68 -7.39
C ASN A 160 -8.38 3.34 -6.25
N THR A 161 -8.78 4.34 -5.49
CA THR A 161 -9.81 4.22 -4.47
C THR A 161 -11.11 4.83 -5.00
N ILE A 162 -12.22 4.10 -4.87
CA ILE A 162 -13.50 4.43 -5.47
C ILE A 162 -14.57 4.46 -4.40
N ASP A 163 -15.39 5.53 -4.38
CA ASP A 163 -16.66 5.59 -3.66
C ASP A 163 -17.69 4.77 -4.43
N LEU A 164 -18.12 3.65 -3.86
CA LEU A 164 -19.07 2.72 -4.47
C LEU A 164 -20.50 3.26 -4.54
N LYS A 165 -20.84 4.26 -3.71
CA LYS A 165 -22.19 4.87 -3.73
C LYS A 165 -22.33 5.86 -4.87
N ASN A 166 -21.27 6.61 -5.17
CA ASN A 166 -21.30 7.67 -6.16
C ASN A 166 -20.58 7.30 -7.47
N GLY A 167 -19.80 6.20 -7.47
CA GLY A 167 -18.96 5.79 -8.58
C GLY A 167 -17.99 6.88 -8.98
N GLN A 168 -17.21 7.38 -8.01
CA GLN A 168 -16.25 8.46 -8.15
C GLN A 168 -14.92 8.10 -7.49
N ASP A 169 -13.83 8.68 -8.00
CA ASP A 169 -12.52 8.54 -7.38
C ASP A 169 -12.47 9.25 -6.02
N LEU A 170 -11.84 8.58 -5.05
CA LEU A 170 -11.40 9.13 -3.78
C LEU A 170 -9.87 9.18 -3.77
N GLY A 171 -9.33 10.31 -3.30
CA GLY A 171 -7.89 10.47 -3.17
C GLY A 171 -7.49 10.90 -1.77
N LEU A 172 -6.20 11.19 -1.56
CA LEU A 172 -5.64 11.59 -0.27
C LEU A 172 -6.46 12.70 0.40
N LYS A 173 -6.88 13.70 -0.37
CA LYS A 173 -7.69 14.84 0.10
C LYS A 173 -9.01 14.46 0.79
N ASP A 174 -9.53 13.26 0.51
CA ASP A 174 -10.82 12.79 1.05
C ASP A 174 -10.66 12.10 2.40
N PHE A 175 -9.42 11.85 2.85
CA PHE A 175 -9.14 11.19 4.14
C PHE A 175 -7.92 11.75 4.88
N ALA A 176 -7.16 12.68 4.30
CA ALA A 176 -6.02 13.33 4.97
C ALA A 176 -5.80 14.74 4.45
N ASP A 177 -5.25 15.59 5.31
CA ASP A 177 -4.78 16.92 4.93
C ASP A 177 -3.36 16.85 4.34
N ALA A 178 -3.18 17.38 3.13
CA ALA A 178 -1.91 17.31 2.40
C ALA A 178 -0.76 18.01 3.13
N GLU A 179 -1.02 19.13 3.82
CA GLU A 179 0.01 19.86 4.58
C GLU A 179 0.44 19.07 5.81
N THR A 180 -0.51 18.43 6.50
CA THR A 180 -0.21 17.54 7.63
C THR A 180 0.65 16.37 7.19
N MET A 181 0.34 15.74 6.05
CA MET A 181 1.15 14.65 5.50
C MET A 181 2.53 15.13 5.06
N ALA A 182 2.65 16.33 4.50
CA ALA A 182 3.94 16.93 4.14
C ALA A 182 4.81 17.22 5.37
N LYS A 183 4.22 17.73 6.46
CA LYS A 183 4.93 17.92 7.73
C LYS A 183 5.39 16.59 8.33
N TYR A 184 4.54 15.56 8.24
CA TYR A 184 4.90 14.20 8.70
C TYR A 184 6.05 13.62 7.88
N LEU A 185 6.08 13.82 6.56
CA LEU A 185 7.21 13.43 5.71
C LEU A 185 8.55 13.98 6.21
N LEU A 186 8.57 15.18 6.75
CA LEU A 186 9.78 15.84 7.25
C LEU A 186 10.04 15.63 8.74
N SER A 187 9.12 14.98 9.46
CA SER A 187 9.27 14.71 10.90
C SER A 187 10.20 13.52 11.16
N ASP A 188 10.70 13.41 12.39
CA ASP A 188 11.51 12.26 12.80
C ASP A 188 10.66 11.00 13.07
N ASP A 189 9.33 11.14 13.16
CA ASP A 189 8.39 10.03 13.40
C ASP A 189 7.99 9.27 12.12
N ILE A 190 8.51 9.66 10.95
CA ILE A 190 8.15 9.05 9.67
C ILE A 190 8.42 7.55 9.65
N GLN A 191 7.48 6.80 9.11
CA GLN A 191 7.59 5.37 8.91
C GLN A 191 7.48 5.02 7.43
N LEU A 192 8.34 4.12 6.96
CA LEU A 192 8.32 3.59 5.60
C LEU A 192 7.83 2.15 5.60
N SER A 193 7.01 1.81 4.61
CA SER A 193 6.53 0.45 4.39
C SER A 193 7.53 -0.33 3.55
N ASN A 194 8.00 -1.47 4.08
CA ASN A 194 8.82 -2.45 3.34
C ASN A 194 10.10 -1.87 2.69
N ALA A 195 10.63 -0.77 3.20
CA ALA A 195 11.90 -0.22 2.75
C ALA A 195 13.08 -0.92 3.46
N SER A 196 14.16 -1.21 2.73
CA SER A 196 15.40 -1.68 3.33
C SER A 196 16.05 -0.56 4.17
N ALA A 197 16.97 -0.91 5.06
CA ALA A 197 17.69 0.07 5.87
C ALA A 197 18.46 1.08 4.99
N ASP A 198 19.05 0.61 3.88
CA ASP A 198 19.78 1.46 2.93
C ASP A 198 18.84 2.48 2.25
N VAL A 199 17.70 2.03 1.71
CA VAL A 199 16.67 2.90 1.12
C VAL A 199 16.13 3.89 2.15
N THR A 200 15.88 3.42 3.37
CA THR A 200 15.39 4.28 4.46
C THR A 200 16.37 5.40 4.75
N ASN A 201 17.64 5.09 4.94
CA ASN A 201 18.69 6.08 5.24
C ASN A 201 18.84 7.11 4.11
N LYS A 202 18.93 6.64 2.87
CA LYS A 202 19.00 7.51 1.68
C LYS A 202 17.77 8.43 1.57
N PHE A 203 16.59 7.90 1.82
CA PHE A 203 15.36 8.68 1.78
C PHE A 203 15.33 9.75 2.89
N LEU A 204 15.68 9.38 4.13
CA LEU A 204 15.71 10.31 5.26
C LEU A 204 16.70 11.48 5.04
N GLU A 205 17.77 11.25 4.32
CA GLU A 205 18.71 12.27 3.91
C GLU A 205 18.17 13.17 2.79
N LYS A 206 17.67 12.53 1.72
CA LYS A 206 17.20 13.22 0.52
C LYS A 206 15.92 14.02 0.74
N ARG A 207 15.00 13.55 1.57
CA ARG A 207 13.71 14.23 1.83
C ARG A 207 13.89 15.67 2.31
N LYS A 208 15.00 15.98 3.02
CA LYS A 208 15.29 17.30 3.55
C LYS A 208 15.65 18.34 2.48
N SER A 209 15.88 17.92 1.24
CA SER A 209 16.13 18.81 0.10
C SER A 209 14.87 19.51 -0.42
N LYS A 210 13.68 19.07 -0.01
CA LYS A 210 12.39 19.65 -0.38
C LYS A 210 11.73 20.31 0.82
N SER A 211 10.96 21.37 0.55
CA SER A 211 10.21 22.09 1.58
C SER A 211 8.88 21.39 1.91
N VAL A 212 8.25 21.83 3.00
CA VAL A 212 6.85 21.43 3.32
C VAL A 212 5.92 21.83 2.17
N GLU A 213 6.14 22.99 1.53
CA GLU A 213 5.32 23.48 0.43
C GLU A 213 5.43 22.57 -0.80
N ASP A 214 6.65 22.13 -1.17
CA ASP A 214 6.86 21.20 -2.29
C ASP A 214 6.11 19.89 -2.09
N TYR A 215 6.22 19.29 -0.90
CA TYR A 215 5.49 18.08 -0.57
C TYR A 215 3.98 18.30 -0.48
N THR A 216 3.54 19.43 0.06
CA THR A 216 2.12 19.79 0.10
C THR A 216 1.54 19.89 -1.31
N ASN A 217 2.26 20.52 -2.24
CA ASN A 217 1.84 20.65 -3.64
C ASN A 217 1.80 19.29 -4.35
N MET A 218 2.78 18.43 -4.11
CA MET A 218 2.79 17.05 -4.60
C MET A 218 1.57 16.28 -4.11
N LEU A 219 1.30 16.32 -2.80
CA LEU A 219 0.21 15.55 -2.16
C LEU A 219 -1.19 16.11 -2.48
N LYS A 220 -1.33 17.42 -2.70
CA LYS A 220 -2.58 18.01 -3.22
C LYS A 220 -2.95 17.51 -4.62
N ASN A 221 -1.96 17.06 -5.38
CA ASN A 221 -2.11 16.51 -6.72
C ASN A 221 -1.97 14.98 -6.75
N ALA A 222 -2.00 14.33 -5.59
CA ALA A 222 -2.02 12.88 -5.48
C ALA A 222 -3.33 12.28 -6.01
N ASP A 223 -3.26 11.03 -6.43
CA ASP A 223 -4.38 10.17 -6.80
C ASP A 223 -5.20 10.63 -8.02
N PHE A 224 -6.12 9.76 -8.42
CA PHE A 224 -7.17 10.08 -9.39
C PHE A 224 -8.26 10.97 -8.77
N PRO A 225 -9.01 11.73 -9.61
CA PRO A 225 -8.84 11.85 -11.06
C PRO A 225 -7.60 12.67 -11.43
N VAL A 226 -7.04 12.39 -12.62
CA VAL A 226 -5.95 13.20 -13.18
C VAL A 226 -6.45 14.63 -13.40
N LYS A 227 -5.72 15.60 -12.86
CA LYS A 227 -6.17 17.02 -12.81
C LYS A 227 -5.74 17.86 -14.01
N SER A 228 -4.95 17.32 -14.93
CA SER A 228 -4.53 18.07 -16.13
C SER A 228 -5.62 18.06 -17.19
N SER A 229 -5.78 19.20 -17.88
CA SER A 229 -6.77 19.37 -18.95
C SER A 229 -6.50 18.50 -20.19
N ASP A 230 -5.26 18.09 -20.40
CA ASP A 230 -4.82 17.25 -21.53
C ASP A 230 -4.83 15.75 -21.19
N GLY A 231 -5.13 15.37 -19.94
CA GLY A 231 -5.15 13.98 -19.46
C GLY A 231 -3.78 13.28 -19.46
N LYS A 232 -2.70 14.03 -19.73
CA LYS A 232 -1.34 13.47 -19.84
C LYS A 232 -0.55 13.49 -18.54
N THR A 233 -0.95 14.35 -17.60
CA THR A 233 -0.29 14.44 -16.30
C THR A 233 -0.75 13.31 -15.40
N PHE A 234 0.11 12.34 -15.14
CA PHE A 234 -0.14 11.27 -14.19
C PHE A 234 0.29 11.71 -12.80
N PRO A 235 -0.46 11.37 -11.73
CA PRO A 235 -0.04 11.71 -10.38
C PRO A 235 1.32 11.10 -10.04
N SER A 236 2.19 11.88 -9.40
CA SER A 236 3.49 11.40 -8.94
C SER A 236 3.42 10.75 -7.54
N SER A 237 2.28 10.88 -6.87
CA SER A 237 2.00 10.30 -5.56
C SER A 237 0.62 9.64 -5.58
N PHE A 238 0.52 8.50 -4.93
CA PHE A 238 -0.71 7.73 -4.81
C PHE A 238 -0.92 7.31 -3.37
N SER A 239 -2.17 7.20 -2.95
CA SER A 239 -2.52 6.87 -1.58
C SER A 239 -3.62 5.81 -1.48
N TYR A 240 -3.67 5.15 -0.33
CA TYR A 240 -4.74 4.24 0.05
C TYR A 240 -4.83 4.12 1.56
N GLN A 241 -5.94 3.63 2.06
CA GLN A 241 -6.11 3.31 3.47
C GLN A 241 -6.11 1.79 3.67
N ASN A 242 -5.49 1.34 4.76
CA ASN A 242 -5.56 -0.05 5.19
C ASN A 242 -5.48 -0.14 6.71
N GLY A 243 -6.43 -0.82 7.35
CA GLY A 243 -6.45 -1.02 8.80
C GLY A 243 -6.50 0.26 9.64
N GLY A 244 -6.98 1.38 9.07
CA GLY A 244 -7.00 2.69 9.72
C GLY A 244 -5.76 3.54 9.47
N ASP A 245 -4.70 2.96 8.92
CA ASP A 245 -3.51 3.68 8.50
C ASP A 245 -3.66 4.25 7.08
N ILE A 246 -2.98 5.35 6.84
CA ILE A 246 -2.88 6.01 5.54
C ILE A 246 -1.52 5.70 4.94
N TYR A 247 -1.53 5.15 3.75
CA TYR A 247 -0.34 4.86 2.95
C TYR A 247 -0.28 5.84 1.79
N PHE A 248 0.88 6.41 1.53
CA PHE A 248 1.08 7.24 0.35
C PHE A 248 2.51 7.12 -0.18
N THR A 249 2.66 7.27 -1.49
CA THR A 249 3.96 7.15 -2.14
C THR A 249 4.65 8.48 -2.32
N VAL A 250 5.98 8.45 -2.26
CA VAL A 250 6.86 9.56 -2.62
C VAL A 250 7.80 9.07 -3.71
N PRO A 251 7.89 9.76 -4.86
CA PRO A 251 8.83 9.41 -5.90
C PRO A 251 10.27 9.63 -5.42
N VAL A 252 11.12 8.67 -5.75
CA VAL A 252 12.55 8.69 -5.44
C VAL A 252 13.35 8.30 -6.68
N ASP A 253 14.67 8.43 -6.61
CA ASP A 253 15.53 8.04 -7.72
C ASP A 253 15.50 6.52 -7.93
N HIS A 254 15.84 6.11 -9.14
CA HIS A 254 15.81 4.71 -9.57
C HIS A 254 16.66 3.77 -8.70
N ASP A 255 17.80 4.24 -8.18
CA ASP A 255 18.65 3.49 -7.26
C ASP A 255 18.01 3.21 -5.88
N MET A 256 16.90 3.90 -5.57
CA MET A 256 16.05 3.65 -4.40
C MET A 256 14.74 2.91 -4.73
N GLY A 257 14.51 2.55 -6.00
CA GLY A 257 13.36 1.78 -6.46
C GLY A 257 12.18 2.61 -6.99
N ASP A 258 12.44 3.82 -7.49
CA ASP A 258 11.50 4.74 -8.14
C ASP A 258 10.44 5.37 -7.21
N TYR A 259 10.04 4.70 -6.14
CA TYR A 259 9.14 5.24 -5.11
C TYR A 259 9.41 4.61 -3.74
N VAL A 260 9.06 5.32 -2.69
CA VAL A 260 8.91 4.78 -1.34
C VAL A 260 7.46 4.94 -0.88
N THR A 261 6.99 4.02 -0.05
CA THR A 261 5.66 4.11 0.57
C THR A 261 5.79 4.53 2.01
N VAL A 262 5.13 5.61 2.37
CA VAL A 262 5.06 6.15 3.74
C VAL A 262 3.79 5.64 4.40
N ILE A 263 3.88 5.32 5.70
CA ILE A 263 2.76 4.93 6.55
C ILE A 263 2.50 6.06 7.55
N TYR A 264 1.28 6.53 7.60
CA TYR A 264 0.81 7.45 8.62
C TYR A 264 -0.32 6.80 9.42
N SER A 265 -0.08 6.57 10.71
CA SER A 265 -1.08 6.06 11.65
C SER A 265 -1.69 7.24 12.40
N PRO A 266 -2.95 7.62 12.10
CA PRO A 266 -3.63 8.65 12.88
C PRO A 266 -3.72 8.18 14.33
N LYS A 267 -3.18 8.96 15.26
CA LYS A 267 -3.36 8.67 16.70
C LYS A 267 -4.84 8.82 16.99
N THR A 268 -5.51 7.71 17.29
CA THR A 268 -6.84 7.75 17.91
C THR A 268 -6.72 8.49 19.24
N LYS A 269 -7.33 9.67 19.32
CA LYS A 269 -7.44 10.44 20.57
C LYS A 269 -8.46 9.80 21.48
#